data_9351437bf70b0c246745aaef8b4bb2ba
#
_entry.id   9351437bf70b0c246745aaef8b4bb2ba
#
_cell.length_a   1.000
_cell.length_b   1.000
_cell.length_c   1.000
_cell.angle_alpha   90.00
_cell.angle_beta   90.00
_cell.angle_gamma   90.00
#
_symmetry.space_group_name_H-M   'P 1'
#
loop_
_entity.id
_entity.type
_entity.pdbx_description
1 polymer ?
#
loop_
_entity_poly.entity_id
_entity_poly.type
_entity_poly.pdbx_seq_one_letter_code
_entity_poly.pdbx_strand_id
1 'polypeptide(L)'
;MVLTVEEIKERVKPIAEKYEIPVVYIFGSYARNEATNDSDIDFLVGTTGLPEKYRWSVYSDFFEDLKEAVEHDIDLVELEAFDEPVQFDFNREFFKKMMKERIKIFERH
;
A
#
# COMPACT_ATOMS: atom_id res chain seq x y z
N MET A 1 5.14 16.35 -8.78
CA MET A 1 4.69 15.72 -10.04
C MET A 1 3.82 14.51 -9.75
N VAL A 2 2.71 14.40 -10.44
CA VAL A 2 1.82 13.24 -10.27
C VAL A 2 2.37 12.06 -11.05
N LEU A 3 2.56 10.92 -10.36
CA LEU A 3 3.03 9.71 -11.00
C LEU A 3 1.85 8.96 -11.65
N THR A 4 2.12 8.28 -12.76
CA THR A 4 1.13 7.37 -13.33
C THR A 4 1.15 6.06 -12.55
N VAL A 5 0.09 5.25 -12.71
CA VAL A 5 0.05 3.91 -12.10
C VAL A 5 1.23 3.07 -12.57
N GLU A 6 1.60 3.17 -13.84
CA GLU A 6 2.73 2.42 -14.39
C GLU A 6 4.06 2.85 -13.78
N GLU A 7 4.26 4.14 -13.56
CA GLU A 7 5.45 4.65 -12.88
C GLU A 7 5.52 4.16 -11.44
N ILE A 8 4.39 4.14 -10.75
CA ILE A 8 4.32 3.62 -9.38
C ILE A 8 4.68 2.13 -9.35
N LYS A 9 4.13 1.34 -10.28
CA LYS A 9 4.47 -0.08 -10.40
C LYS A 9 5.97 -0.30 -10.55
N GLU A 10 6.60 0.44 -11.46
CA GLU A 10 8.03 0.32 -11.73
C GLU A 10 8.88 0.64 -10.51
N ARG A 11 8.49 1.68 -9.77
CA ARG A 11 9.25 2.11 -8.58
C ARG A 11 9.04 1.19 -7.38
N VAL A 12 7.85 0.63 -7.25
CA VAL A 12 7.50 -0.25 -6.11
C VAL A 12 8.09 -1.64 -6.27
N LYS A 13 8.15 -2.16 -7.48
CA LYS A 13 8.57 -3.54 -7.74
C LYS A 13 9.88 -3.93 -7.05
N PRO A 14 11.00 -3.22 -7.24
CA PRO A 14 12.26 -3.62 -6.60
C PRO A 14 12.18 -3.54 -5.07
N ILE A 15 11.42 -2.60 -4.53
CA ILE A 15 11.27 -2.44 -3.09
C ILE A 15 10.45 -3.61 -2.51
N ALA A 16 9.34 -3.94 -3.15
CA ALA A 16 8.50 -5.07 -2.71
C ALA A 16 9.24 -6.40 -2.80
N GLU A 17 10.03 -6.59 -3.85
CA GLU A 17 10.85 -7.79 -3.99
C GLU A 17 11.92 -7.88 -2.91
N LYS A 18 12.58 -6.77 -2.60
CA LYS A 18 13.63 -6.70 -1.57
C LYS A 18 13.11 -7.18 -0.21
N TYR A 19 11.90 -6.76 0.14
CA TYR A 19 11.31 -7.10 1.45
C TYR A 19 10.37 -8.31 1.38
N GLU A 20 10.30 -8.97 0.24
CA GLU A 20 9.47 -10.16 0.04
C GLU A 20 8.00 -9.92 0.37
N ILE A 21 7.50 -8.73 0.04
CA ILE A 21 6.11 -8.35 0.28
C ILE A 21 5.21 -9.16 -0.67
N PRO A 22 4.19 -9.86 -0.15
CA PRO A 22 3.35 -10.71 -1.00
C PRO A 22 2.52 -9.97 -2.03
N VAL A 23 1.96 -8.81 -1.67
CA VAL A 23 1.07 -8.07 -2.55
C VAL A 23 1.03 -6.61 -2.15
N VAL A 24 0.97 -5.72 -3.15
CA VAL A 24 0.82 -4.28 -2.94
C VAL A 24 -0.28 -3.76 -3.85
N TYR A 25 -1.16 -2.97 -3.27
CA TYR A 25 -2.22 -2.25 -3.99
C TYR A 25 -2.05 -0.76 -3.75
N ILE A 26 -2.61 0.06 -4.65
CA ILE A 26 -2.86 1.46 -4.35
C ILE A 26 -4.37 1.65 -4.22
N PHE A 27 -4.77 2.65 -3.44
CA PHE A 27 -6.17 3.05 -3.31
C PHE A 27 -6.24 4.57 -3.21
N GLY A 28 -7.41 5.13 -2.95
CA GLY A 28 -7.57 6.56 -2.81
C GLY A 28 -7.39 7.34 -4.11
N SER A 29 -6.91 8.56 -4.02
CA SER A 29 -6.87 9.50 -5.15
C SER A 29 -6.09 8.99 -6.35
N TYR A 30 -4.95 8.34 -6.12
CA TYR A 30 -4.17 7.78 -7.22
C TYR A 30 -4.91 6.65 -7.94
N ALA A 31 -5.62 5.81 -7.18
CA ALA A 31 -6.41 4.72 -7.78
C ALA A 31 -7.59 5.25 -8.57
N ARG A 32 -8.17 6.38 -8.13
CA ARG A 32 -9.33 7.00 -8.81
C ARG A 32 -8.93 7.93 -9.94
N ASN A 33 -7.63 8.09 -10.20
CA ASN A 33 -7.11 9.04 -11.19
C ASN A 33 -7.51 10.50 -10.86
N GLU A 34 -7.50 10.82 -9.57
CA GLU A 34 -7.86 12.15 -9.06
C GLU A 34 -6.71 12.82 -8.32
N ALA A 35 -5.52 12.23 -8.37
CA ALA A 35 -4.37 12.74 -7.63
C ALA A 35 -3.89 14.09 -8.15
N THR A 36 -3.41 14.91 -7.23
CA THR A 36 -2.77 16.20 -7.53
C THR A 36 -1.34 16.17 -7.01
N ASN A 37 -0.57 17.24 -7.26
CA ASN A 37 0.82 17.33 -6.76
C ASN A 37 0.90 17.26 -5.23
N ASP A 38 -0.17 17.58 -4.52
CA ASP A 38 -0.22 17.56 -3.05
C ASP A 38 -0.81 16.27 -2.49
N SER A 39 -1.22 15.34 -3.34
CA SER A 39 -1.82 14.08 -2.90
C SER A 39 -0.77 13.12 -2.41
N ASP A 40 -1.08 12.44 -1.28
CA ASP A 40 -0.28 11.31 -0.82
C ASP A 40 -0.62 10.09 -1.67
N ILE A 41 0.31 9.16 -1.75
CA ILE A 41 0.06 7.87 -2.39
C ILE A 41 -0.38 6.89 -1.30
N ASP A 42 -1.58 6.34 -1.45
CA ASP A 42 -2.16 5.42 -0.47
C ASP A 42 -1.90 3.99 -0.89
N PHE A 43 -1.08 3.29 -0.10
CA PHE A 43 -0.73 1.89 -0.36
C PHE A 43 -1.44 0.96 0.60
N LEU A 44 -1.85 -0.19 0.07
CA LEU A 44 -2.40 -1.29 0.86
C LEU A 44 -1.51 -2.49 0.62
N VAL A 45 -0.95 -3.06 1.67
CA VAL A 45 -0.01 -4.17 1.53
C VAL A 45 -0.48 -5.39 2.30
N GLY A 46 -0.28 -6.56 1.71
CA GLY A 46 -0.47 -7.83 2.40
C GLY A 46 0.84 -8.25 3.03
N THR A 47 0.79 -8.75 4.25
CA THR A 47 1.97 -9.19 4.99
C THR A 47 1.87 -10.66 5.41
N THR A 48 0.90 -11.39 4.89
CA THR A 48 0.71 -12.81 5.17
C THR A 48 1.97 -13.60 4.79
N GLY A 49 2.44 -14.40 5.72
CA GLY A 49 3.64 -15.21 5.50
C GLY A 49 4.92 -14.60 6.01
N LEU A 50 4.93 -13.33 6.39
CA LEU A 50 6.09 -12.73 7.04
C LEU A 50 6.12 -13.14 8.51
N PRO A 51 7.29 -13.54 9.05
CA PRO A 51 7.39 -13.86 10.47
C PRO A 51 7.02 -12.64 11.32
N GLU A 52 6.18 -12.86 12.31
CA GLU A 52 5.68 -11.78 13.17
C GLU A 52 6.79 -10.99 13.85
N LYS A 53 7.86 -11.69 14.26
CA LYS A 53 9.01 -11.05 14.95
C LYS A 53 9.74 -10.04 14.07
N TYR A 54 9.64 -10.13 12.75
CA TYR A 54 10.30 -9.22 11.81
C TYR A 54 9.35 -8.17 11.24
N ARG A 55 8.08 -8.27 11.56
CA ARG A 55 7.03 -7.49 10.94
C ARG A 55 7.22 -5.99 11.10
N TRP A 56 7.52 -5.55 12.31
CA TRP A 56 7.69 -4.12 12.59
C TRP A 56 8.97 -3.56 11.96
N SER A 57 10.06 -4.30 12.05
CA SER A 57 11.33 -3.89 11.47
C SER A 57 11.23 -3.78 9.95
N VAL A 58 10.70 -4.81 9.31
CA VAL A 58 10.51 -4.84 7.86
C VAL A 58 9.56 -3.73 7.41
N TYR A 59 8.46 -3.55 8.14
CA TYR A 59 7.45 -2.53 7.82
C TYR A 59 8.05 -1.14 7.82
N SER A 60 8.82 -0.79 8.84
CA SER A 60 9.43 0.53 8.97
C SER A 60 10.42 0.81 7.84
N ASP A 61 11.30 -0.15 7.55
CA ASP A 61 12.28 -0.03 6.48
C ASP A 61 11.60 0.03 5.11
N PHE A 62 10.58 -0.79 4.91
CA PHE A 62 9.80 -0.81 3.69
C PHE A 62 9.10 0.54 3.46
N PHE A 63 8.51 1.10 4.51
CA PHE A 63 7.86 2.42 4.44
C PHE A 63 8.84 3.49 3.97
N GLU A 64 10.01 3.56 4.59
CA GLU A 64 11.01 4.57 4.25
C GLU A 64 11.54 4.39 2.82
N ASP A 65 11.86 3.17 2.43
CA ASP A 65 12.35 2.89 1.08
C ASP A 65 11.29 3.19 0.03
N LEU A 66 10.04 2.86 0.33
CA LEU A 66 8.92 3.11 -0.57
C LEU A 66 8.70 4.61 -0.78
N LYS A 67 8.71 5.37 0.31
CA LYS A 67 8.56 6.82 0.28
C LYS A 67 9.67 7.46 -0.56
N GLU A 68 10.91 7.02 -0.37
CA GLU A 68 12.04 7.51 -1.14
C GLU A 68 11.91 7.16 -2.63
N ALA A 69 11.49 5.93 -2.93
CA ALA A 69 11.35 5.46 -4.31
C ALA A 69 10.31 6.25 -5.10
N VAL A 70 9.19 6.59 -4.48
CA VAL A 70 8.12 7.33 -5.16
C VAL A 70 8.26 8.85 -5.04
N GLU A 71 9.14 9.32 -4.18
CA GLU A 71 9.41 10.75 -3.95
C GLU A 71 8.15 11.54 -3.58
N HIS A 72 7.26 10.93 -2.81
CA HIS A 72 6.02 11.52 -2.33
C HIS A 72 5.77 11.05 -0.91
N ASP A 73 4.96 11.80 -0.18
CA ASP A 73 4.43 11.30 1.09
C ASP A 73 3.49 10.14 0.79
N ILE A 74 3.47 9.18 1.67
CA ILE A 74 2.67 7.97 1.49
C ILE A 74 1.90 7.63 2.76
N ASP A 75 0.78 6.94 2.59
CA ASP A 75 0.07 6.24 3.65
C ASP A 75 0.20 4.75 3.37
N LEU A 76 0.43 3.97 4.41
CA LEU A 76 0.63 2.54 4.27
C LEU A 76 -0.32 1.81 5.23
N VAL A 77 -1.20 1.00 4.67
CA VAL A 77 -2.20 0.26 5.42
C VAL A 77 -1.95 -1.24 5.20
N GLU A 78 -1.93 -2.00 6.28
CA GLU A 78 -1.83 -3.46 6.20
C GLU A 78 -3.20 -4.07 5.95
N LEU A 79 -3.28 -4.93 4.94
CA LEU A 79 -4.52 -5.64 4.62
C LEU A 79 -5.01 -6.47 5.82
N GLU A 80 -4.09 -7.11 6.53
CA GLU A 80 -4.40 -7.97 7.67
C GLU A 80 -4.96 -7.22 8.87
N ALA A 81 -4.80 -5.89 8.90
CA ALA A 81 -5.40 -5.07 9.94
C ALA A 81 -6.93 -5.15 9.93
N PHE A 82 -7.52 -5.54 8.80
CA PHE A 82 -8.96 -5.68 8.65
C PHE A 82 -9.48 -7.09 8.89
N ASP A 83 -8.61 -8.03 9.22
CA ASP A 83 -8.99 -9.40 9.57
C ASP A 83 -9.63 -9.47 10.97
N GLU A 84 -9.30 -8.49 11.83
CA GLU A 84 -9.91 -8.37 13.14
C GLU A 84 -11.35 -7.88 13.00
N PRO A 85 -12.24 -8.27 13.91
CA PRO A 85 -13.63 -7.80 13.86
C PRO A 85 -13.69 -6.28 13.83
N VAL A 86 -14.38 -5.74 12.84
CA VAL A 86 -14.58 -4.30 12.72
C VAL A 86 -15.62 -3.87 13.74
N GLN A 87 -15.21 -3.04 14.71
CA GLN A 87 -16.08 -2.63 15.81
C GLN A 87 -16.97 -1.43 15.45
N PHE A 88 -16.59 -0.66 14.43
CA PHE A 88 -17.30 0.56 14.07
C PHE A 88 -17.72 0.53 12.61
N ASP A 89 -18.93 0.96 12.33
CA ASP A 89 -19.49 0.95 10.98
C ASP A 89 -18.66 1.78 9.98
N PHE A 90 -18.10 2.90 10.42
CA PHE A 90 -17.31 3.73 9.52
C PHE A 90 -16.05 3.00 9.01
N ASN A 91 -15.44 2.16 9.84
CA ASN A 91 -14.29 1.36 9.42
C ASN A 91 -14.70 0.33 8.38
N ARG A 92 -15.89 -0.23 8.51
CA ARG A 92 -16.43 -1.19 7.55
C ARG A 92 -16.67 -0.52 6.19
N GLU A 93 -17.26 0.67 6.20
CA GLU A 93 -17.53 1.40 4.97
C GLU A 93 -16.23 1.83 4.28
N PHE A 94 -15.25 2.29 5.05
CA PHE A 94 -13.94 2.63 4.53
C PHE A 94 -13.28 1.42 3.87
N PHE A 95 -13.31 0.27 4.56
CA PHE A 95 -12.74 -0.97 4.05
C PHE A 95 -13.40 -1.39 2.73
N LYS A 96 -14.73 -1.35 2.67
CA LYS A 96 -15.47 -1.71 1.47
C LYS A 96 -15.07 -0.81 0.30
N LYS A 97 -15.00 0.49 0.54
CA LYS A 97 -14.63 1.46 -0.48
C LYS A 97 -13.20 1.22 -0.97
N MET A 98 -12.28 1.03 -0.06
CA MET A 98 -10.88 0.76 -0.38
C MET A 98 -10.74 -0.51 -1.23
N MET A 99 -11.41 -1.59 -0.84
CA MET A 99 -11.34 -2.86 -1.57
C MET A 99 -11.96 -2.76 -2.95
N LYS A 100 -12.94 -1.90 -3.13
CA LYS A 100 -13.59 -1.67 -4.43
C LYS A 100 -12.71 -0.83 -5.35
N GLU A 101 -12.02 0.17 -4.81
CA GLU A 101 -11.19 1.11 -5.57
C GLU A 101 -9.80 0.60 -5.87
N ARG A 102 -9.28 -0.29 -5.06
CA ARG A 102 -7.86 -0.65 -5.10
C ARG A 102 -7.42 -1.17 -6.46
N ILE A 103 -6.17 -0.87 -6.80
CA ILE A 103 -5.53 -1.38 -8.01
C ILE A 103 -4.29 -2.16 -7.56
N LYS A 104 -4.19 -3.42 -7.97
CA LYS A 104 -3.02 -4.23 -7.67
C LYS A 104 -1.85 -3.74 -8.51
N ILE A 105 -0.75 -3.38 -7.85
CA ILE A 105 0.45 -2.91 -8.54
C ILE A 105 1.62 -3.88 -8.41
N PHE A 106 1.55 -4.84 -7.51
CA PHE A 106 2.58 -5.85 -7.34
C PHE A 106 1.99 -7.10 -6.70
N GLU A 107 2.43 -8.25 -7.17
CA GLU A 107 2.09 -9.53 -6.56
C GLU A 107 3.29 -10.47 -6.70
N ARG A 108 3.66 -11.08 -5.58
CA ARG A 108 4.74 -12.05 -5.55
C ARG A 108 4.22 -13.39 -6.08
N HIS A 109 5.02 -14.01 -6.93
CA HIS A 109 4.68 -15.34 -7.51
C HIS A 109 5.51 -16.45 -6.93
#